data_798c4a3cbccbe7c7727c8f205a76b744
#
_entry.id   798c4a3cbccbe7c7727c8f205a76b744
#
_cell.length_a   1.000
_cell.length_b   1.000
_cell.length_c   1.000
_cell.angle_alpha   90.00
_cell.angle_beta   90.00
_cell.angle_gamma   90.00
#
_symmetry.space_group_name_H-M   'P 1'
#
loop_
_entity.id
_entity.type
_entity.pdbx_description
1 polymer ?
#
loop_
_entity_poly.entity_id
_entity_poly.type
_entity_poly.pdbx_seq_one_letter_code
_entity_poly.pdbx_strand_id
1 'polypeptide(L)'
;HMGFLESIGLRKKSATPVEETSGANTQLSNIELERRLEVMARKITATPYVANANFVALYNTVPEVQWPINYIATRCAGAKYLLKSFKDDSVVWDNEAVNKILVKPNAFETWYRTIFKHFAYKLLTGNSYIKAAMSDTFAGAETLYKWCDRYVTLEAPLVHIKYQRFINDIYGVADILDVVKYYTHDIDSYYRTKPIDPRCIFHDKDDTVGWVTNDPLKAKSRLYAALKAISNLIAVYEARNVIYVKRGALGWLVSDQKDEMGSKALTKDEKKQILEETDKMYGVGEGQYPYGISDVKLQFIRTNLSITELEPFEETLADAIIIAGLYGIPSVLIPRKDQSTYANQAAAEKAVYSSVVIPMVQRFCQEFTRFLGLDKDGLYLDADFSDVDCLQTGKKEEQEVHRSITDRCKIEFESALITLNDWRAQQGYERVEDPLYDKLISEMTPDEIERVKNFINQTPKQDEGEFSAPSVQNEGE
;
A
#
# COMPACT_ATOMS: atom_id res chain seq x y z
N HIS A 1 -12.77 14.84 27.94
CA HIS A 1 -11.86 15.29 26.87
C HIS A 1 -10.84 16.36 27.27
N MET A 2 -10.81 16.77 28.54
CA MET A 2 -9.81 17.69 29.11
C MET A 2 -8.51 17.01 29.58
N GLY A 3 -8.48 15.69 29.78
CA GLY A 3 -7.35 15.00 30.42
C GLY A 3 -6.09 14.77 29.55
N PHE A 4 -6.19 14.84 28.21
CA PHE A 4 -5.05 14.55 27.33
C PHE A 4 -4.09 15.74 27.17
N LEU A 5 -4.63 16.97 27.22
CA LEU A 5 -3.79 18.18 27.13
C LEU A 5 -3.05 18.49 28.46
N GLU A 6 -3.53 17.96 29.58
CA GLU A 6 -2.82 18.06 30.86
C GLU A 6 -1.60 17.15 30.95
N SER A 7 -1.61 16.02 30.27
CA SER A 7 -0.48 15.06 30.29
C SER A 7 0.74 15.53 29.46
N ILE A 8 0.58 16.54 28.61
CA ILE A 8 1.65 17.08 27.73
C ILE A 8 2.20 18.42 28.25
N GLY A 9 1.79 18.87 29.46
CA GLY A 9 2.35 20.08 30.09
C GLY A 9 1.89 21.41 29.48
N LEU A 10 0.85 21.42 28.62
CA LEU A 10 0.29 22.61 28.01
C LEU A 10 -0.91 23.13 28.81
N ARG A 11 -0.65 23.64 30.01
CA ARG A 11 -1.64 24.33 30.80
C ARG A 11 -1.83 25.78 30.31
N LYS A 12 -3.07 26.15 29.98
CA LYS A 12 -3.45 27.54 29.78
C LYS A 12 -3.20 28.30 31.08
N LYS A 13 -2.20 29.17 31.13
CA LYS A 13 -2.11 30.21 32.15
C LYS A 13 -3.20 31.26 31.91
N SER A 14 -4.05 31.48 32.89
CA SER A 14 -4.98 32.58 32.92
C SER A 14 -4.21 33.90 32.81
N ALA A 15 -4.56 34.72 31.83
CA ALA A 15 -3.94 36.02 31.61
C ALA A 15 -4.32 36.98 32.74
N THR A 16 -3.33 37.41 33.51
CA THR A 16 -3.34 38.70 34.18
C THR A 16 -2.87 39.80 33.20
N PRO A 17 -3.43 40.99 33.20
CA PRO A 17 -3.04 42.02 32.26
C PRO A 17 -1.67 42.57 32.64
N VAL A 18 -0.71 42.44 31.75
CA VAL A 18 0.64 43.04 31.81
C VAL A 18 0.75 44.07 30.71
N GLU A 19 1.20 45.23 31.13
CA GLU A 19 1.41 46.45 30.34
C GLU A 19 2.17 46.19 29.01
N GLU A 20 1.72 46.93 27.98
CA GLU A 20 2.30 46.97 26.64
C GLU A 20 3.74 47.49 26.65
N THR A 21 4.70 46.59 26.37
CA THR A 21 5.98 47.00 25.82
C THR A 21 6.53 45.93 24.89
N SER A 22 6.67 46.28 23.61
CA SER A 22 7.54 45.73 22.54
C SER A 22 7.56 44.23 22.22
N GLY A 23 6.65 43.37 22.73
CA GLY A 23 6.66 41.94 22.48
C GLY A 23 5.61 41.42 21.45
N ALA A 24 4.82 42.33 20.88
CA ALA A 24 3.60 41.95 20.13
C ALA A 24 3.86 41.13 18.83
N ASN A 25 5.00 41.32 18.18
CA ASN A 25 5.29 40.63 16.89
C ASN A 25 5.73 39.18 17.08
N THR A 26 6.40 38.87 18.19
CA THR A 26 6.83 37.48 18.48
C THR A 26 5.65 36.61 18.96
N GLN A 27 4.72 37.20 19.67
CA GLN A 27 3.51 36.52 20.13
C GLN A 27 2.54 36.21 18.97
N LEU A 28 2.41 37.11 17.99
CA LEU A 28 1.56 36.87 16.81
C LEU A 28 2.10 35.74 15.92
N SER A 29 3.39 35.61 15.77
CA SER A 29 4.00 34.50 15.03
C SER A 29 3.84 33.17 15.75
N ASN A 30 3.95 33.15 17.07
CA ASN A 30 3.75 31.95 17.89
C ASN A 30 2.28 31.53 17.93
N ILE A 31 1.35 32.49 18.04
CA ILE A 31 -0.09 32.22 17.98
C ILE A 31 -0.51 31.69 16.61
N GLU A 32 0.07 32.23 15.54
CA GLU A 32 -0.21 31.75 14.20
C GLU A 32 0.41 30.36 13.93
N LEU A 33 1.60 30.10 14.46
CA LEU A 33 2.25 28.78 14.44
C LEU A 33 1.46 27.77 15.26
N GLU A 34 1.06 28.13 16.49
CA GLU A 34 0.19 27.31 17.33
C GLU A 34 -1.16 27.01 16.65
N ARG A 35 -1.76 28.02 16.00
CA ARG A 35 -3.01 27.85 15.25
C ARG A 35 -2.85 26.93 14.05
N ARG A 36 -1.75 27.03 13.34
CA ARG A 36 -1.41 26.12 12.22
C ARG A 36 -1.14 24.70 12.73
N LEU A 37 -0.40 24.56 13.83
CA LEU A 37 -0.17 23.28 14.49
C LEU A 37 -1.48 22.68 15.05
N GLU A 38 -2.37 23.51 15.64
CA GLU A 38 -3.72 23.08 16.06
C GLU A 38 -4.57 22.63 14.86
N VAL A 39 -4.53 23.35 13.75
CA VAL A 39 -5.26 22.98 12.52
C VAL A 39 -4.70 21.70 11.94
N MET A 40 -3.37 21.52 11.91
CA MET A 40 -2.74 20.27 11.50
C MET A 40 -3.06 19.14 12.48
N ALA A 41 -2.92 19.37 13.78
CA ALA A 41 -3.27 18.41 14.81
C ALA A 41 -4.75 18.01 14.75
N ARG A 42 -5.66 18.95 14.54
CA ARG A 42 -7.10 18.65 14.35
C ARG A 42 -7.37 17.84 13.08
N LYS A 43 -6.65 18.11 12.01
CA LYS A 43 -6.74 17.29 10.78
C LYS A 43 -6.23 15.85 10.97
N ILE A 44 -5.26 15.66 11.85
CA ILE A 44 -4.58 14.37 12.09
C ILE A 44 -5.21 13.61 13.28
N THR A 45 -5.70 14.31 14.32
CA THR A 45 -6.22 13.72 15.57
C THR A 45 -7.74 13.69 15.70
N ALA A 46 -8.45 14.01 14.64
CA ALA A 46 -9.90 13.93 14.65
C ALA A 46 -10.39 12.47 14.90
N THR A 47 -11.66 12.34 15.28
CA THR A 47 -12.33 11.07 15.60
C THR A 47 -12.03 9.97 14.58
N PRO A 48 -12.13 8.67 14.92
CA PRO A 48 -11.82 7.56 14.01
C PRO A 48 -12.44 7.69 12.62
N TYR A 49 -13.63 8.21 12.52
CA TYR A 49 -14.31 8.51 11.26
C TYR A 49 -13.60 9.61 10.47
N VAL A 50 -13.27 10.72 11.13
CA VAL A 50 -12.56 11.84 10.51
C VAL A 50 -11.13 11.45 10.19
N ALA A 51 -10.52 10.56 10.97
CA ALA A 51 -9.21 10.01 10.66
C ALA A 51 -9.20 9.21 9.34
N ASN A 52 -10.20 8.36 9.10
CA ASN A 52 -10.29 7.63 7.83
C ASN A 52 -10.55 8.56 6.63
N ALA A 53 -11.36 9.59 6.79
CA ALA A 53 -11.54 10.62 5.77
C ALA A 53 -10.25 11.42 5.53
N ASN A 54 -9.47 11.69 6.58
CA ASN A 54 -8.16 12.34 6.46
C ASN A 54 -7.14 11.47 5.72
N PHE A 55 -7.15 10.15 5.89
CA PHE A 55 -6.25 9.27 5.15
C PHE A 55 -6.55 9.27 3.64
N VAL A 56 -7.81 9.35 3.22
CA VAL A 56 -8.15 9.55 1.81
C VAL A 56 -7.65 10.91 1.29
N ALA A 57 -7.75 11.96 2.09
CA ALA A 57 -7.19 13.27 1.73
C ALA A 57 -5.66 13.20 1.62
N LEU A 58 -4.99 12.52 2.56
CA LEU A 58 -3.53 12.29 2.50
C LEU A 58 -3.11 11.51 1.27
N TYR A 59 -3.84 10.44 0.94
CA TYR A 59 -3.60 9.67 -0.28
C TYR A 59 -3.70 10.53 -1.54
N ASN A 60 -4.62 11.48 -1.59
CA ASN A 60 -4.80 12.36 -2.75
C ASN A 60 -3.79 13.52 -2.79
N THR A 61 -3.12 13.84 -1.69
CA THR A 61 -2.26 15.04 -1.57
C THR A 61 -0.78 14.73 -1.34
N VAL A 62 -0.46 13.54 -0.81
CA VAL A 62 0.90 13.15 -0.45
C VAL A 62 1.36 11.98 -1.34
N PRO A 63 2.25 12.22 -2.33
CA PRO A 63 2.69 11.19 -3.27
C PRO A 63 3.31 9.96 -2.59
N GLU A 64 4.05 10.15 -1.50
CA GLU A 64 4.72 9.09 -0.74
C GLU A 64 3.73 8.18 0.01
N VAL A 65 2.50 8.63 0.22
CA VAL A 65 1.40 7.79 0.71
C VAL A 65 0.69 7.10 -0.45
N GLN A 66 0.47 7.80 -1.55
CA GLN A 66 -0.24 7.28 -2.71
C GLN A 66 0.53 6.17 -3.42
N TRP A 67 1.85 6.39 -3.65
CA TRP A 67 2.67 5.50 -4.45
C TRP A 67 2.72 4.06 -3.89
N PRO A 68 3.05 3.79 -2.61
CA PRO A 68 3.15 2.42 -2.11
C PRO A 68 1.82 1.68 -2.12
N ILE A 69 0.72 2.39 -1.85
CA ILE A 69 -0.63 1.81 -1.90
C ILE A 69 -0.98 1.41 -3.32
N ASN A 70 -0.77 2.32 -4.29
CA ASN A 70 -1.02 2.03 -5.70
C ASN A 70 -0.11 0.92 -6.22
N TYR A 71 1.15 0.90 -5.79
CA TYR A 71 2.11 -0.12 -6.17
C TYR A 71 1.62 -1.53 -5.84
N ILE A 72 1.12 -1.76 -4.62
CA ILE A 72 0.59 -3.06 -4.21
C ILE A 72 -0.78 -3.32 -4.82
N ALA A 73 -1.71 -2.35 -4.76
CA ALA A 73 -3.07 -2.52 -5.26
C ALA A 73 -3.11 -2.84 -6.76
N THR A 74 -2.23 -2.22 -7.56
CA THR A 74 -2.09 -2.51 -9.00
C THR A 74 -1.64 -3.96 -9.23
N ARG A 75 -0.67 -4.44 -8.45
CA ARG A 75 -0.16 -5.81 -8.56
C ARG A 75 -1.18 -6.85 -8.11
N CYS A 76 -1.90 -6.57 -7.04
CA CYS A 76 -3.01 -7.43 -6.60
C CYS A 76 -4.13 -7.49 -7.64
N ALA A 77 -4.50 -6.35 -8.23
CA ALA A 77 -5.55 -6.28 -9.25
C ALA A 77 -5.12 -6.89 -10.59
N GLY A 78 -3.82 -6.87 -10.90
CA GLY A 78 -3.25 -7.44 -12.12
C GLY A 78 -3.07 -8.95 -12.08
N ALA A 79 -3.31 -9.61 -10.94
CA ALA A 79 -3.28 -11.06 -10.85
C ALA A 79 -4.37 -11.70 -11.74
N LYS A 80 -4.07 -12.86 -12.30
CA LYS A 80 -5.04 -13.62 -13.10
C LYS A 80 -5.90 -14.48 -12.18
N TYR A 81 -7.10 -13.99 -11.89
CA TYR A 81 -8.06 -14.72 -11.04
C TYR A 81 -8.72 -15.84 -11.81
N LEU A 82 -8.72 -17.05 -11.22
CA LEU A 82 -9.22 -18.27 -11.82
C LEU A 82 -10.16 -18.98 -10.84
N LEU A 83 -11.15 -19.70 -11.39
CA LEU A 83 -11.98 -20.60 -10.63
C LEU A 83 -11.39 -22.02 -10.72
N LYS A 84 -11.17 -22.67 -9.59
CA LYS A 84 -10.64 -24.02 -9.50
C LYS A 84 -11.56 -24.96 -8.72
N SER A 85 -11.41 -26.26 -8.98
CA SER A 85 -12.10 -27.31 -8.25
C SER A 85 -11.26 -27.82 -7.08
N PHE A 86 -11.84 -28.01 -5.90
CA PHE A 86 -11.16 -28.61 -4.75
C PHE A 86 -10.75 -30.08 -4.96
N LYS A 87 -11.32 -30.77 -5.97
CA LYS A 87 -11.08 -32.19 -6.15
C LYS A 87 -9.75 -32.50 -6.82
N ASP A 88 -9.39 -31.69 -7.81
CA ASP A 88 -8.30 -31.97 -8.73
C ASP A 88 -7.47 -30.73 -9.10
N ASP A 89 -7.69 -29.60 -8.42
CA ASP A 89 -7.05 -28.31 -8.67
C ASP A 89 -7.18 -27.81 -10.12
N SER A 90 -8.08 -28.44 -10.91
CA SER A 90 -8.30 -28.06 -12.30
C SER A 90 -9.03 -26.75 -12.42
N VAL A 91 -8.71 -25.97 -13.46
CA VAL A 91 -9.39 -24.72 -13.77
C VAL A 91 -10.76 -25.00 -14.36
N VAL A 92 -11.79 -24.41 -13.79
CA VAL A 92 -13.19 -24.56 -14.23
C VAL A 92 -13.56 -23.36 -15.11
N TRP A 93 -13.68 -23.59 -16.41
CA TRP A 93 -14.00 -22.54 -17.38
C TRP A 93 -15.51 -22.36 -17.62
N ASP A 94 -16.32 -23.39 -17.33
CA ASP A 94 -17.73 -23.47 -17.73
C ASP A 94 -18.71 -22.78 -16.77
N ASN A 95 -18.21 -22.12 -15.73
CA ASN A 95 -19.07 -21.43 -14.76
C ASN A 95 -19.38 -20.01 -15.21
N GLU A 96 -20.48 -19.86 -15.94
CA GLU A 96 -20.90 -18.55 -16.51
C GLU A 96 -21.13 -17.48 -15.43
N ALA A 97 -21.67 -17.86 -14.28
CA ALA A 97 -21.96 -16.91 -13.19
C ALA A 97 -20.69 -16.29 -12.63
N VAL A 98 -19.67 -17.12 -12.34
CA VAL A 98 -18.37 -16.64 -11.83
C VAL A 98 -17.61 -15.89 -12.92
N ASN A 99 -17.62 -16.36 -14.16
CA ASN A 99 -16.96 -15.69 -15.28
C ASN A 99 -17.51 -14.28 -15.51
N LYS A 100 -18.81 -14.07 -15.37
CA LYS A 100 -19.41 -12.72 -15.42
C LYS A 100 -18.84 -11.81 -14.32
N ILE A 101 -18.70 -12.31 -13.09
CA ILE A 101 -18.14 -11.55 -11.97
C ILE A 101 -16.68 -11.19 -12.24
N LEU A 102 -15.86 -12.14 -12.70
CA LEU A 102 -14.43 -11.95 -12.95
C LEU A 102 -14.12 -11.05 -14.16
N VAL A 103 -15.06 -10.86 -15.06
CA VAL A 103 -14.90 -9.93 -16.21
C VAL A 103 -15.46 -8.56 -15.88
N LYS A 104 -16.72 -8.49 -15.46
CA LYS A 104 -17.43 -7.23 -15.23
C LYS A 104 -18.41 -7.35 -14.05
N PRO A 105 -17.95 -7.12 -12.82
CA PRO A 105 -18.75 -7.31 -11.62
C PRO A 105 -19.91 -6.30 -11.47
N ASN A 106 -19.90 -5.20 -12.23
CA ASN A 106 -21.00 -4.21 -12.23
C ASN A 106 -21.02 -3.41 -13.55
N ALA A 107 -22.02 -2.55 -13.70
CA ALA A 107 -22.22 -1.79 -14.95
C ALA A 107 -21.11 -0.78 -15.25
N PHE A 108 -20.36 -0.31 -14.25
CA PHE A 108 -19.44 0.82 -14.35
C PHE A 108 -17.97 0.41 -14.32
N GLU A 109 -17.65 -0.78 -13.77
CA GLU A 109 -16.28 -1.18 -13.44
C GLU A 109 -15.96 -2.58 -13.95
N THR A 110 -14.72 -2.79 -14.34
CA THR A 110 -14.12 -4.10 -14.60
C THR A 110 -13.71 -4.76 -13.28
N TRP A 111 -13.45 -6.06 -13.30
CA TRP A 111 -12.90 -6.79 -12.15
C TRP A 111 -11.61 -6.15 -11.63
N TYR A 112 -10.68 -5.83 -12.55
CA TYR A 112 -9.44 -5.15 -12.20
C TYR A 112 -9.68 -3.89 -11.36
N ARG A 113 -10.61 -3.02 -11.79
CA ARG A 113 -10.88 -1.76 -11.09
C ARG A 113 -11.55 -1.98 -9.73
N THR A 114 -12.44 -2.96 -9.63
CA THR A 114 -13.10 -3.33 -8.38
C THR A 114 -12.09 -3.85 -7.37
N ILE A 115 -11.17 -4.73 -7.79
CA ILE A 115 -10.11 -5.29 -6.95
C ILE A 115 -9.04 -4.26 -6.60
N PHE A 116 -8.65 -3.39 -7.55
CA PHE A 116 -7.75 -2.27 -7.27
C PHE A 116 -8.30 -1.39 -6.14
N LYS A 117 -9.56 -0.97 -6.22
CA LYS A 117 -10.23 -0.20 -5.17
C LYS A 117 -10.28 -0.96 -3.84
N HIS A 118 -10.58 -2.24 -3.91
CA HIS A 118 -10.64 -3.11 -2.72
C HIS A 118 -9.31 -3.09 -1.96
N PHE A 119 -8.21 -3.40 -2.62
CA PHE A 119 -6.89 -3.41 -1.97
C PHE A 119 -6.41 -2.00 -1.61
N ALA A 120 -6.69 -0.99 -2.43
CA ALA A 120 -6.37 0.39 -2.10
C ALA A 120 -7.06 0.85 -0.80
N TYR A 121 -8.34 0.59 -0.63
CA TYR A 121 -9.06 0.91 0.61
C TYR A 121 -8.57 0.10 1.80
N LYS A 122 -8.32 -1.20 1.63
CA LYS A 122 -7.75 -2.06 2.67
C LYS A 122 -6.43 -1.52 3.19
N LEU A 123 -5.50 -1.19 2.30
CA LEU A 123 -4.18 -0.65 2.65
C LEU A 123 -4.27 0.76 3.23
N LEU A 124 -5.19 1.59 2.73
CA LEU A 124 -5.34 2.97 3.16
C LEU A 124 -6.04 3.10 4.51
N THR A 125 -7.15 2.40 4.71
CA THR A 125 -8.01 2.56 5.89
C THR A 125 -7.95 1.40 6.87
N GLY A 126 -7.31 0.30 6.49
CA GLY A 126 -7.34 -0.96 7.23
C GLY A 126 -8.59 -1.80 6.96
N ASN A 127 -9.53 -1.32 6.14
CA ASN A 127 -10.80 -2.01 5.89
C ASN A 127 -11.21 -1.83 4.44
N SER A 128 -11.81 -2.86 3.86
CA SER A 128 -12.45 -2.80 2.56
C SER A 128 -13.77 -3.54 2.56
N TYR A 129 -14.70 -3.09 1.74
CA TYR A 129 -16.06 -3.63 1.70
C TYR A 129 -16.47 -3.85 0.25
N ILE A 130 -16.87 -5.10 -0.07
CA ILE A 130 -17.50 -5.42 -1.34
C ILE A 130 -18.95 -5.77 -1.06
N LYS A 131 -19.87 -5.05 -1.68
CA LYS A 131 -21.30 -5.26 -1.56
C LYS A 131 -21.80 -6.11 -2.71
N ALA A 132 -22.53 -7.19 -2.38
CA ALA A 132 -23.39 -7.91 -3.32
C ALA A 132 -24.70 -7.10 -3.51
N ALA A 133 -24.91 -6.56 -4.71
CA ALA A 133 -26.07 -5.72 -5.02
C ALA A 133 -27.27 -6.59 -5.45
N MET A 134 -27.98 -7.13 -4.45
CA MET A 134 -29.10 -8.03 -4.63
C MET A 134 -30.31 -7.61 -3.78
N SER A 135 -31.43 -8.29 -3.98
CA SER A 135 -32.62 -8.13 -3.13
C SER A 135 -32.40 -8.75 -1.75
N ASP A 136 -32.88 -8.08 -0.69
CA ASP A 136 -32.81 -8.56 0.69
C ASP A 136 -33.44 -9.97 0.86
N THR A 137 -34.34 -10.36 -0.05
CA THR A 137 -34.99 -11.68 -0.07
C THR A 137 -33.98 -12.83 -0.22
N PHE A 138 -32.87 -12.58 -0.92
CA PHE A 138 -31.83 -13.59 -1.16
C PHE A 138 -30.61 -13.41 -0.23
N ALA A 139 -30.69 -12.45 0.70
CA ALA A 139 -29.64 -12.26 1.68
C ALA A 139 -29.50 -13.51 2.55
N GLY A 140 -28.28 -14.05 2.64
CA GLY A 140 -28.00 -15.29 3.36
C GLY A 140 -28.21 -16.58 2.56
N ALA A 141 -28.36 -16.50 1.23
CA ALA A 141 -28.26 -17.67 0.37
C ALA A 141 -26.88 -18.33 0.53
N GLU A 142 -26.83 -19.66 0.71
CA GLU A 142 -25.59 -20.40 0.91
C GLU A 142 -24.63 -20.28 -0.27
N THR A 143 -25.16 -20.12 -1.49
CA THR A 143 -24.41 -19.94 -2.74
C THR A 143 -24.73 -18.59 -3.35
N LEU A 144 -24.17 -17.53 -2.74
CA LEU A 144 -24.46 -16.14 -3.09
C LEU A 144 -24.21 -15.84 -4.57
N TYR A 145 -23.13 -16.41 -5.15
CA TYR A 145 -22.74 -16.19 -6.54
C TYR A 145 -23.80 -16.63 -7.58
N LYS A 146 -24.69 -17.55 -7.23
CA LYS A 146 -25.80 -17.99 -8.13
C LYS A 146 -26.96 -16.99 -8.17
N TRP A 147 -27.07 -16.14 -7.14
CA TRP A 147 -28.19 -15.20 -6.95
C TRP A 147 -27.81 -13.76 -7.18
N CYS A 148 -26.51 -13.45 -7.17
CA CYS A 148 -25.99 -12.10 -7.36
C CYS A 148 -24.91 -12.08 -8.43
N ASP A 149 -25.12 -11.26 -9.44
CA ASP A 149 -24.16 -11.00 -10.52
C ASP A 149 -23.51 -9.61 -10.45
N ARG A 150 -23.84 -8.83 -9.41
CA ARG A 150 -23.36 -7.45 -9.26
C ARG A 150 -22.68 -7.22 -7.94
N TYR A 151 -21.39 -6.92 -8.01
CA TYR A 151 -20.53 -6.66 -6.86
C TYR A 151 -19.87 -5.30 -7.00
N VAL A 152 -19.87 -4.51 -5.93
CA VAL A 152 -19.36 -3.14 -5.90
C VAL A 152 -18.48 -2.94 -4.69
N THR A 153 -17.27 -2.43 -4.87
CA THR A 153 -16.41 -1.99 -3.77
C THR A 153 -16.90 -0.64 -3.28
N LEU A 154 -17.30 -0.59 -2.00
CA LEU A 154 -17.77 0.61 -1.34
C LEU A 154 -16.61 1.50 -0.88
N GLU A 155 -16.84 2.80 -0.77
CA GLU A 155 -15.91 3.74 -0.18
C GLU A 155 -15.79 3.49 1.33
N ALA A 156 -14.70 2.84 1.74
CA ALA A 156 -14.52 2.35 3.11
C ALA A 156 -14.71 3.43 4.21
N PRO A 157 -14.29 4.70 4.03
CA PRO A 157 -14.54 5.76 5.02
C PRO A 157 -16.02 6.08 5.25
N LEU A 158 -16.87 5.81 4.26
CA LEU A 158 -18.31 6.12 4.29
C LEU A 158 -19.16 4.95 4.79
N VAL A 159 -18.51 3.79 5.05
CA VAL A 159 -19.20 2.60 5.56
C VAL A 159 -19.24 2.61 7.08
N HIS A 160 -20.43 2.51 7.63
CA HIS A 160 -20.67 2.43 9.07
C HIS A 160 -21.32 1.11 9.44
N ILE A 161 -20.83 0.52 10.53
CA ILE A 161 -21.38 -0.70 11.12
C ILE A 161 -22.34 -0.30 12.22
N LYS A 162 -23.56 -0.81 12.17
CA LYS A 162 -24.55 -0.67 13.23
C LYS A 162 -24.68 -1.99 13.97
N TYR A 163 -24.29 -1.94 15.24
CA TYR A 163 -24.27 -3.11 16.12
C TYR A 163 -25.64 -3.41 16.71
N GLN A 164 -25.87 -4.62 17.11
CA GLN A 164 -27.03 -5.03 17.92
C GLN A 164 -26.98 -4.28 19.27
N ARG A 165 -28.16 -4.06 19.86
CA ARG A 165 -28.29 -3.26 21.08
C ARG A 165 -27.66 -3.92 22.32
N PHE A 166 -27.71 -5.25 22.37
CA PHE A 166 -27.19 -6.03 23.47
C PHE A 166 -26.29 -7.15 22.91
N ILE A 167 -25.00 -6.97 23.06
CA ILE A 167 -24.00 -7.95 22.68
C ILE A 167 -23.24 -8.30 23.96
N ASN A 168 -23.38 -9.53 24.43
CA ASN A 168 -22.68 -10.00 25.62
C ASN A 168 -21.24 -10.40 25.31
N ASP A 169 -21.02 -11.02 24.15
CA ASP A 169 -19.72 -11.47 23.68
C ASP A 169 -19.65 -11.36 22.16
N ILE A 170 -18.70 -10.56 21.66
CA ILE A 170 -18.51 -10.34 20.21
C ILE A 170 -17.85 -11.56 19.56
N TYR A 171 -17.03 -12.28 20.31
CA TYR A 171 -16.22 -13.38 19.77
C TYR A 171 -16.84 -14.76 19.99
N GLY A 172 -17.81 -14.87 20.87
CA GLY A 172 -18.50 -16.12 21.19
C GLY A 172 -19.75 -16.40 20.35
N VAL A 173 -20.11 -15.52 19.39
CA VAL A 173 -21.31 -15.66 18.57
C VAL A 173 -21.06 -16.50 17.33
N ALA A 174 -22.07 -17.26 16.91
CA ALA A 174 -22.01 -18.13 15.75
C ALA A 174 -22.36 -17.42 14.43
N ASP A 175 -23.20 -16.38 14.48
CA ASP A 175 -23.66 -15.64 13.29
C ASP A 175 -23.28 -14.16 13.40
N ILE A 176 -22.89 -13.57 12.28
CA ILE A 176 -22.63 -12.13 12.17
C ILE A 176 -23.86 -11.28 12.54
N LEU A 177 -25.07 -11.79 12.31
CA LEU A 177 -26.32 -11.09 12.66
C LEU A 177 -26.54 -10.92 14.16
N ASP A 178 -25.90 -11.72 15.00
CA ASP A 178 -25.96 -11.58 16.45
C ASP A 178 -25.19 -10.35 16.93
N VAL A 179 -24.20 -9.90 16.14
CA VAL A 179 -23.36 -8.75 16.46
C VAL A 179 -23.72 -7.53 15.62
N VAL A 180 -23.84 -7.71 14.30
CA VAL A 180 -24.08 -6.63 13.35
C VAL A 180 -25.52 -6.60 12.93
N LYS A 181 -26.20 -5.49 13.19
CA LYS A 181 -27.59 -5.29 12.78
C LYS A 181 -27.71 -4.98 11.30
N TYR A 182 -26.90 -4.05 10.79
CA TYR A 182 -26.82 -3.68 9.38
C TYR A 182 -25.60 -2.79 9.12
N TYR A 183 -25.23 -2.66 7.87
CA TYR A 183 -24.28 -1.67 7.39
C TYR A 183 -25.01 -0.48 6.74
N THR A 184 -24.40 0.72 6.82
CA THR A 184 -24.83 1.88 6.04
C THR A 184 -23.66 2.38 5.21
N HIS A 185 -23.96 2.94 4.04
CA HIS A 185 -22.97 3.57 3.17
C HIS A 185 -23.47 4.99 2.87
N ASP A 186 -22.87 5.98 3.50
CA ASP A 186 -23.33 7.36 3.51
C ASP A 186 -22.55 8.18 2.46
N ILE A 187 -23.04 8.16 1.21
CA ILE A 187 -22.40 8.87 0.07
C ILE A 187 -22.69 10.38 0.16
N ASP A 188 -23.88 10.76 0.52
CA ASP A 188 -24.32 12.16 0.64
C ASP A 188 -25.49 12.26 1.62
N SER A 189 -25.62 13.41 2.27
CA SER A 189 -26.75 13.73 3.17
C SER A 189 -28.13 13.68 2.45
N TYR A 190 -28.14 13.84 1.13
CA TYR A 190 -29.35 13.72 0.29
C TYR A 190 -29.77 12.30 0.00
N TYR A 191 -28.82 11.35 -0.08
CA TYR A 191 -29.09 9.96 -0.39
C TYR A 191 -29.08 9.14 0.89
N ARG A 192 -30.24 8.94 1.51
CA ARG A 192 -30.38 7.93 2.56
C ARG A 192 -30.19 6.56 1.93
N THR A 193 -29.00 6.01 2.07
CA THR A 193 -28.73 4.64 1.67
C THR A 193 -29.57 3.69 2.54
N LYS A 194 -30.24 2.73 1.88
CA LYS A 194 -30.96 1.69 2.60
C LYS A 194 -29.97 0.93 3.49
N PRO A 195 -30.39 0.47 4.67
CA PRO A 195 -29.61 -0.48 5.44
C PRO A 195 -29.22 -1.68 4.59
N ILE A 196 -28.00 -2.12 4.71
CA ILE A 196 -27.47 -3.25 3.94
C ILE A 196 -27.36 -4.44 4.90
N ASP A 197 -27.91 -5.59 4.50
CA ASP A 197 -27.81 -6.83 5.27
C ASP A 197 -26.34 -7.24 5.42
N PRO A 198 -25.86 -7.59 6.62
CA PRO A 198 -24.47 -7.99 6.85
C PRO A 198 -24.02 -9.16 5.98
N ARG A 199 -24.90 -10.06 5.62
CA ARG A 199 -24.59 -11.20 4.76
C ARG A 199 -24.37 -10.84 3.28
N CYS A 200 -24.76 -9.63 2.88
CA CYS A 200 -24.53 -9.08 1.55
C CYS A 200 -23.26 -8.22 1.45
N ILE A 201 -22.45 -8.15 2.53
CA ILE A 201 -21.20 -7.39 2.55
C ILE A 201 -20.04 -8.31 2.90
N PHE A 202 -19.07 -8.36 2.00
CA PHE A 202 -17.76 -8.87 2.29
C PHE A 202 -16.92 -7.76 2.96
N HIS A 203 -16.60 -7.95 4.24
CA HIS A 203 -15.75 -7.04 5.00
C HIS A 203 -14.38 -7.66 5.18
N ASP A 204 -13.42 -7.17 4.41
CA ASP A 204 -12.01 -7.57 4.49
C ASP A 204 -11.22 -6.58 5.35
N LYS A 205 -10.48 -7.11 6.32
CA LYS A 205 -9.68 -6.35 7.29
C LYS A 205 -8.19 -6.55 7.05
N ASP A 206 -7.43 -5.50 7.28
CA ASP A 206 -5.98 -5.58 7.27
C ASP A 206 -5.44 -6.20 8.57
N ASP A 207 -4.24 -6.79 8.50
CA ASP A 207 -3.57 -7.48 9.62
C ASP A 207 -2.92 -6.49 10.60
N THR A 208 -3.68 -5.53 11.07
CA THR A 208 -3.21 -4.58 12.07
C THR A 208 -3.69 -4.96 13.46
N VAL A 209 -2.81 -4.89 14.45
CA VAL A 209 -3.18 -5.10 15.84
C VAL A 209 -3.92 -3.89 16.36
N GLY A 210 -5.06 -4.12 17.00
CA GLY A 210 -5.92 -3.09 17.57
C GLY A 210 -7.13 -2.77 16.68
N TRP A 211 -8.07 -2.08 17.26
CA TRP A 211 -9.34 -1.72 16.64
C TRP A 211 -9.57 -0.21 16.65
N VAL A 212 -10.49 0.24 15.84
CA VAL A 212 -10.97 1.63 15.86
C VAL A 212 -11.81 1.83 17.12
N THR A 213 -11.63 2.95 17.80
CA THR A 213 -12.42 3.29 19.00
C THR A 213 -13.92 3.26 18.68
N ASN A 214 -14.70 2.54 19.50
CA ASN A 214 -16.14 2.31 19.33
C ASN A 214 -16.55 1.49 18.10
N ASP A 215 -15.59 0.85 17.40
CA ASP A 215 -15.88 0.02 16.25
C ASP A 215 -14.96 -1.23 16.23
N PRO A 216 -15.29 -2.23 17.09
CA PRO A 216 -14.38 -3.36 17.36
C PRO A 216 -14.16 -4.28 16.16
N LEU A 217 -15.04 -4.24 15.15
CA LEU A 217 -14.88 -5.03 13.93
C LEU A 217 -14.03 -4.33 12.87
N LYS A 218 -13.69 -3.05 13.04
CA LYS A 218 -12.82 -2.34 12.11
C LYS A 218 -11.36 -2.38 12.53
N ALA A 219 -10.48 -2.71 11.59
CA ALA A 219 -9.05 -2.62 11.77
C ALA A 219 -8.58 -1.15 11.67
N LYS A 220 -7.44 -0.84 12.29
CA LYS A 220 -6.78 0.45 12.15
C LYS A 220 -5.97 0.52 10.86
N SER A 221 -5.88 1.70 10.25
CA SER A 221 -4.95 1.95 9.15
C SER A 221 -3.49 1.81 9.61
N ARG A 222 -2.65 1.23 8.78
CA ARG A 222 -1.17 1.21 8.97
C ARG A 222 -0.59 2.61 9.05
N LEU A 223 -1.20 3.60 8.38
CA LEU A 223 -0.76 4.99 8.36
C LEU A 223 -0.74 5.66 9.74
N TYR A 224 -1.45 5.11 10.74
CA TYR A 224 -1.33 5.60 12.12
C TYR A 224 0.10 5.52 12.65
N ALA A 225 0.86 4.51 12.27
CA ALA A 225 2.27 4.37 12.66
C ALA A 225 3.18 5.40 11.95
N ALA A 226 2.80 5.87 10.77
CA ALA A 226 3.57 6.83 9.97
C ALA A 226 3.13 8.29 10.13
N LEU A 227 2.21 8.62 11.03
CA LEU A 227 1.68 9.99 11.14
C LEU A 227 2.77 11.05 11.33
N LYS A 228 3.84 10.74 12.07
CA LYS A 228 4.96 11.67 12.25
C LYS A 228 5.75 11.87 10.96
N ALA A 229 6.08 10.79 10.25
CA ALA A 229 6.78 10.86 8.96
C ALA A 229 5.94 11.63 7.92
N ILE A 230 4.65 11.38 7.84
CA ILE A 230 3.72 12.11 6.97
C ILE A 230 3.67 13.61 7.34
N SER A 231 3.62 13.92 8.64
CA SER A 231 3.63 15.31 9.10
C SER A 231 4.93 16.04 8.74
N ASN A 232 6.08 15.38 8.87
CA ASN A 232 7.38 15.90 8.45
C ASN A 232 7.40 16.18 6.95
N LEU A 233 6.95 15.23 6.12
CA LEU A 233 6.85 15.41 4.66
C LEU A 233 6.01 16.62 4.29
N ILE A 234 4.84 16.79 4.88
CA ILE A 234 3.96 17.93 4.63
C ILE A 234 4.69 19.25 5.02
N ALA A 235 5.34 19.28 6.18
CA ALA A 235 6.07 20.45 6.64
C ALA A 235 7.24 20.80 5.69
N VAL A 236 7.97 19.79 5.21
CA VAL A 236 9.06 19.99 4.23
C VAL A 236 8.51 20.51 2.90
N TYR A 237 7.40 19.97 2.39
CA TYR A 237 6.77 20.46 1.17
C TYR A 237 6.29 21.90 1.31
N GLU A 238 5.66 22.25 2.44
CA GLU A 238 5.25 23.62 2.71
C GLU A 238 6.46 24.56 2.80
N ALA A 239 7.51 24.17 3.52
CA ALA A 239 8.74 24.98 3.62
C ALA A 239 9.39 25.18 2.26
N ARG A 240 9.51 24.12 1.46
CA ARG A 240 10.03 24.20 0.09
C ARG A 240 9.19 25.14 -0.77
N ASN A 241 7.87 25.00 -0.75
CA ASN A 241 6.98 25.85 -1.52
C ASN A 241 7.16 27.33 -1.15
N VAL A 242 7.22 27.65 0.15
CA VAL A 242 7.47 29.01 0.62
C VAL A 242 8.83 29.52 0.13
N ILE A 243 9.89 28.70 0.19
CA ILE A 243 11.22 29.07 -0.28
C ILE A 243 11.21 29.36 -1.78
N TYR A 244 10.57 28.51 -2.59
CA TYR A 244 10.51 28.72 -4.04
C TYR A 244 9.59 29.88 -4.43
N VAL A 245 8.41 30.00 -3.84
CA VAL A 245 7.45 31.07 -4.15
C VAL A 245 7.97 32.43 -3.66
N LYS A 246 8.56 32.49 -2.46
CA LYS A 246 9.14 33.72 -1.89
C LYS A 246 10.63 33.87 -2.16
N ARG A 247 11.22 33.10 -3.09
CA ARG A 247 12.61 33.16 -3.52
C ARG A 247 13.66 33.06 -2.41
N GLY A 248 13.40 32.23 -1.41
CA GLY A 248 14.39 31.88 -0.38
C GLY A 248 14.74 32.97 0.61
N ALA A 249 14.08 34.11 0.55
CA ALA A 249 14.38 35.23 1.44
C ALA A 249 13.65 35.08 2.79
N LEU A 250 14.09 34.13 3.61
CA LEU A 250 13.71 34.08 5.02
C LEU A 250 14.79 34.83 5.81
N GLY A 251 14.46 36.01 6.30
CA GLY A 251 15.39 36.86 7.04
C GLY A 251 14.72 38.13 7.56
N TRP A 252 15.51 38.94 8.19
CA TRP A 252 15.05 40.21 8.73
C TRP A 252 15.49 41.33 7.83
N LEU A 253 14.58 42.20 7.39
CA LEU A 253 14.86 43.47 6.84
C LEU A 253 15.10 44.46 7.99
N VAL A 254 16.32 44.91 8.16
CA VAL A 254 16.71 45.83 9.21
C VAL A 254 17.14 47.16 8.56
N SER A 255 16.75 48.26 9.19
CA SER A 255 17.23 49.57 8.76
C SER A 255 18.75 49.72 8.99
N ASP A 256 19.49 50.10 7.95
CA ASP A 256 20.92 50.48 8.04
C ASP A 256 21.10 52.00 8.10
N GLN A 257 20.01 52.74 8.42
CA GLN A 257 20.09 54.17 8.63
C GLN A 257 20.73 54.47 9.98
N LYS A 258 21.69 55.38 9.97
CA LYS A 258 22.33 55.90 11.20
C LYS A 258 21.94 57.34 11.38
N ASP A 259 21.53 57.68 12.59
CA ASP A 259 21.30 59.06 13.05
C ASP A 259 22.40 59.43 14.05
N GLU A 260 22.49 60.71 14.43
CA GLU A 260 23.48 61.19 15.40
C GLU A 260 23.45 60.43 16.76
N MET A 261 22.36 59.77 17.05
CA MET A 261 22.16 58.95 18.28
C MET A 261 22.32 57.44 18.06
N GLY A 262 22.68 56.93 16.85
CA GLY A 262 22.85 55.52 16.57
C GLY A 262 22.02 55.01 15.40
N SER A 263 21.65 53.70 15.39
CA SER A 263 20.82 53.14 14.34
C SER A 263 19.34 53.55 14.48
N LYS A 264 18.74 54.08 13.41
CA LYS A 264 17.35 54.49 13.36
C LYS A 264 16.44 53.30 13.05
N ALA A 265 15.49 52.99 13.91
CA ALA A 265 14.49 51.96 13.68
C ALA A 265 13.44 52.41 12.63
N LEU A 266 12.97 51.49 11.79
CA LEU A 266 11.87 51.74 10.85
C LEU A 266 10.58 52.11 11.62
N THR A 267 9.90 53.15 11.15
CA THR A 267 8.58 53.55 11.66
C THR A 267 7.52 52.49 11.27
N LYS A 268 6.35 52.54 11.92
CA LYS A 268 5.25 51.62 11.61
C LYS A 268 4.77 51.79 10.15
N ASP A 269 4.73 53.00 9.66
CA ASP A 269 4.26 53.28 8.29
C ASP A 269 5.29 52.86 7.23
N GLU A 270 6.59 53.09 7.45
CA GLU A 270 7.64 52.58 6.59
C GLU A 270 7.65 51.07 6.51
N LYS A 271 7.44 50.35 7.65
CA LYS A 271 7.32 48.89 7.66
C LYS A 271 6.16 48.41 6.82
N LYS A 272 5.01 49.09 6.94
CA LYS A 272 3.80 48.71 6.17
C LYS A 272 3.99 48.97 4.69
N GLN A 273 4.58 50.08 4.32
CA GLN A 273 4.87 50.45 2.95
C GLN A 273 5.85 49.47 2.30
N ILE A 274 6.95 49.12 2.96
CA ILE A 274 7.93 48.16 2.48
C ILE A 274 7.29 46.76 2.27
N LEU A 275 6.41 46.33 3.18
CA LEU A 275 5.71 45.06 3.04
C LEU A 275 4.76 45.08 1.85
N GLU A 276 3.99 46.15 1.67
CA GLU A 276 3.05 46.28 0.55
C GLU A 276 3.76 46.36 -0.80
N GLU A 277 4.88 47.08 -0.88
CA GLU A 277 5.71 47.18 -2.08
C GLU A 277 6.38 45.84 -2.40
N THR A 278 6.87 45.14 -1.38
CA THR A 278 7.47 43.82 -1.57
C THR A 278 6.43 42.80 -2.06
N ASP A 279 5.24 42.81 -1.52
CA ASP A 279 4.17 41.87 -1.95
C ASP A 279 3.66 42.18 -3.36
N LYS A 280 3.59 43.46 -3.75
CA LYS A 280 3.04 43.87 -5.06
C LYS A 280 4.06 43.80 -6.20
N MET A 281 5.29 44.23 -5.94
CA MET A 281 6.28 44.46 -6.99
C MET A 281 7.38 43.40 -7.07
N TYR A 282 7.65 42.66 -6.02
CA TYR A 282 8.71 41.67 -5.97
C TYR A 282 8.17 40.25 -6.18
N GLY A 283 8.55 39.63 -7.31
CA GLY A 283 8.09 38.27 -7.60
C GLY A 283 8.45 37.79 -9.00
N VAL A 284 7.86 36.65 -9.39
CA VAL A 284 8.01 36.02 -10.74
C VAL A 284 6.73 36.15 -11.54
N GLY A 285 5.67 36.69 -10.94
CA GLY A 285 4.36 36.84 -11.58
C GLY A 285 4.37 37.94 -12.64
N GLU A 286 3.34 37.97 -13.46
CA GLU A 286 3.12 38.97 -14.47
C GLU A 286 3.01 40.37 -13.79
N GLY A 287 3.89 41.32 -14.18
CA GLY A 287 3.97 42.63 -13.55
C GLY A 287 4.87 42.73 -12.30
N GLN A 288 5.54 41.67 -11.91
CA GLN A 288 6.50 41.66 -10.80
C GLN A 288 7.94 41.66 -11.29
N TYR A 289 8.84 42.25 -10.52
CA TYR A 289 10.28 42.35 -10.83
C TYR A 289 11.12 41.48 -9.89
N PRO A 290 12.25 40.92 -10.36
CA PRO A 290 13.16 40.13 -9.52
C PRO A 290 14.02 40.96 -8.55
N TYR A 291 13.82 42.26 -8.50
CA TYR A 291 14.49 43.19 -7.62
C TYR A 291 13.50 44.20 -7.04
N GLY A 292 13.70 44.58 -5.80
CA GLY A 292 12.97 45.65 -5.15
C GLY A 292 13.78 46.93 -5.16
N ILE A 293 13.12 48.08 -5.32
CA ILE A 293 13.69 49.38 -5.16
C ILE A 293 13.12 49.96 -3.86
N SER A 294 13.97 50.43 -2.96
CA SER A 294 13.57 51.02 -1.69
C SER A 294 14.26 52.37 -1.51
N ASP A 295 13.49 53.35 -1.08
CA ASP A 295 14.00 54.68 -0.74
C ASP A 295 14.74 54.70 0.60
N VAL A 296 14.61 53.62 1.36
CA VAL A 296 15.24 53.47 2.69
C VAL A 296 16.40 52.50 2.58
N LYS A 297 17.52 52.86 3.19
CA LYS A 297 18.69 51.96 3.25
C LYS A 297 18.36 50.75 4.15
N LEU A 298 18.22 49.58 3.52
CA LEU A 298 17.86 48.32 4.18
C LEU A 298 19.02 47.35 4.10
N GLN A 299 19.23 46.63 5.20
CA GLN A 299 20.11 45.47 5.26
C GLN A 299 19.26 44.23 5.44
N PHE A 300 19.46 43.23 4.60
CA PHE A 300 18.81 41.94 4.75
C PHE A 300 19.71 40.97 5.53
N ILE A 301 19.28 40.61 6.72
CA ILE A 301 19.96 39.63 7.56
C ILE A 301 19.30 38.29 7.33
N ARG A 302 19.98 37.38 6.65
CA ARG A 302 19.50 36.00 6.50
C ARG A 302 19.55 35.31 7.84
N THR A 303 18.40 34.70 8.23
CA THR A 303 18.26 33.97 9.48
C THR A 303 18.09 32.47 9.25
N ASN A 304 17.96 32.07 7.99
CA ASN A 304 17.74 30.66 7.64
C ASN A 304 19.06 30.00 7.22
N LEU A 305 19.12 28.71 7.51
CA LEU A 305 20.06 27.78 6.92
C LEU A 305 19.94 27.83 5.39
N SER A 306 21.03 27.66 4.68
CA SER A 306 20.98 27.54 3.21
C SER A 306 20.18 26.32 2.82
N ILE A 307 19.61 26.27 1.60
CA ILE A 307 18.87 25.12 1.08
C ILE A 307 19.75 23.86 1.11
N THR A 308 21.06 24.02 0.94
CA THR A 308 22.05 22.95 1.02
C THR A 308 22.30 22.45 2.45
N GLU A 309 22.13 23.31 3.46
CA GLU A 309 22.33 22.94 4.88
C GLU A 309 21.11 22.23 5.48
N LEU A 310 19.94 22.41 4.90
CA LEU A 310 18.70 21.72 5.35
C LEU A 310 18.59 20.29 4.82
N GLU A 311 19.39 19.89 3.82
CA GLU A 311 19.34 18.57 3.15
C GLU A 311 17.91 18.00 3.00
N PRO A 312 16.93 18.83 2.56
CA PRO A 312 15.51 18.46 2.62
C PRO A 312 15.16 17.29 1.69
N PHE A 313 16.09 16.87 0.85
CA PHE A 313 15.91 15.74 -0.05
C PHE A 313 16.19 14.40 0.64
N GLU A 314 17.20 14.35 1.51
CA GLU A 314 17.51 13.11 2.26
C GLU A 314 16.50 12.84 3.34
N GLU A 315 16.03 13.88 4.04
CA GLU A 315 14.95 13.74 5.02
C GLU A 315 13.64 13.26 4.40
N THR A 316 13.23 13.83 3.26
CA THR A 316 12.02 13.37 2.56
C THR A 316 12.15 11.93 2.07
N LEU A 317 13.34 11.52 1.63
CA LEU A 317 13.60 10.14 1.23
C LEU A 317 13.53 9.20 2.45
N ALA A 318 14.07 9.60 3.61
CA ALA A 318 14.00 8.80 4.82
C ALA A 318 12.55 8.57 5.28
N ASP A 319 11.73 9.62 5.28
CA ASP A 319 10.31 9.52 5.61
C ASP A 319 9.53 8.68 4.58
N ALA A 320 9.84 8.80 3.29
CA ALA A 320 9.27 7.96 2.23
C ALA A 320 9.63 6.48 2.42
N ILE A 321 10.87 6.17 2.82
CA ILE A 321 11.33 4.81 3.14
C ILE A 321 10.53 4.24 4.33
N ILE A 322 10.30 5.03 5.37
CA ILE A 322 9.50 4.62 6.53
C ILE A 322 8.08 4.27 6.10
N ILE A 323 7.44 5.14 5.30
CA ILE A 323 6.07 4.91 4.81
C ILE A 323 6.01 3.67 3.92
N ALA A 324 6.91 3.51 2.96
CA ALA A 324 6.96 2.34 2.08
C ALA A 324 7.24 1.04 2.86
N GLY A 325 8.10 1.13 3.89
CA GLY A 325 8.42 0.02 4.78
C GLY A 325 7.22 -0.55 5.55
N LEU A 326 6.23 0.28 5.90
CA LEU A 326 4.97 -0.18 6.51
C LEU A 326 4.17 -1.11 5.62
N TYR A 327 4.35 -1.00 4.32
CA TYR A 327 3.70 -1.85 3.31
C TYR A 327 4.60 -3.00 2.84
N GLY A 328 5.80 -3.15 3.43
CA GLY A 328 6.75 -4.20 3.06
C GLY A 328 7.45 -3.95 1.71
N ILE A 329 7.52 -2.69 1.27
CA ILE A 329 8.21 -2.32 0.03
C ILE A 329 9.66 -1.94 0.35
N PRO A 330 10.66 -2.64 -0.24
CA PRO A 330 12.07 -2.32 -0.06
C PRO A 330 12.42 -0.90 -0.59
N SER A 331 13.35 -0.22 0.08
CA SER A 331 13.80 1.11 -0.29
C SER A 331 14.39 1.22 -1.70
N VAL A 332 14.88 0.11 -2.25
CA VAL A 332 15.41 -0.01 -3.63
C VAL A 332 14.36 0.32 -4.69
N LEU A 333 13.07 0.07 -4.41
CA LEU A 333 11.97 0.30 -5.34
C LEU A 333 11.41 1.73 -5.27
N ILE A 334 11.82 2.52 -4.29
CA ILE A 334 11.37 3.91 -4.18
C ILE A 334 12.03 4.73 -5.28
N PRO A 335 11.25 5.49 -6.09
CA PRO A 335 11.80 6.34 -7.12
C PRO A 335 12.78 7.37 -6.55
N ARG A 336 14.04 7.29 -6.97
CA ARG A 336 15.11 8.21 -6.56
C ARG A 336 16.11 8.42 -7.68
N LYS A 337 16.95 9.45 -7.54
CA LYS A 337 17.93 9.84 -8.55
C LYS A 337 19.03 8.80 -8.72
N ASP A 338 19.47 8.18 -7.63
CA ASP A 338 20.50 7.15 -7.65
C ASP A 338 19.86 5.81 -8.02
N GLN A 339 20.17 5.33 -9.20
CA GLN A 339 19.61 4.09 -9.73
C GLN A 339 20.32 2.87 -9.12
N SER A 340 19.54 1.98 -8.53
CA SER A 340 19.98 0.63 -8.23
C SER A 340 20.16 -0.17 -9.54
N THR A 341 21.00 -1.20 -9.51
CA THR A 341 21.14 -2.09 -10.67
C THR A 341 19.82 -2.81 -10.96
N TYR A 342 19.58 -3.14 -12.23
CA TYR A 342 18.38 -3.85 -12.66
C TYR A 342 18.16 -5.17 -11.89
N ALA A 343 19.24 -5.90 -11.62
CA ALA A 343 19.19 -7.14 -10.84
C ALA A 343 18.67 -6.91 -9.41
N ASN A 344 19.11 -5.83 -8.75
CA ASN A 344 18.62 -5.50 -7.40
C ASN A 344 17.15 -5.09 -7.41
N GLN A 345 16.70 -4.40 -8.45
CA GLN A 345 15.29 -4.03 -8.61
C GLN A 345 14.41 -5.26 -8.83
N ALA A 346 14.82 -6.19 -9.71
CA ALA A 346 14.08 -7.42 -9.97
C ALA A 346 14.01 -8.31 -8.71
N ALA A 347 15.10 -8.43 -7.96
CA ALA A 347 15.12 -9.17 -6.69
C ALA A 347 14.21 -8.52 -5.63
N ALA A 348 14.23 -7.18 -5.53
CA ALA A 348 13.35 -6.45 -4.63
C ALA A 348 11.87 -6.59 -5.02
N GLU A 349 11.56 -6.56 -6.32
CA GLU A 349 10.20 -6.77 -6.82
C GLU A 349 9.72 -8.20 -6.54
N LYS A 350 10.54 -9.21 -6.80
CA LYS A 350 10.26 -10.61 -6.43
C LYS A 350 9.96 -10.75 -4.94
N ALA A 351 10.74 -10.07 -4.07
CA ALA A 351 10.51 -10.07 -2.62
C ALA A 351 9.15 -9.48 -2.26
N VAL A 352 8.70 -8.38 -2.89
CA VAL A 352 7.37 -7.80 -2.64
C VAL A 352 6.26 -8.76 -3.08
N TYR A 353 6.40 -9.40 -4.24
CA TYR A 353 5.41 -10.38 -4.68
C TYR A 353 5.30 -11.53 -3.69
N SER A 354 6.42 -12.14 -3.30
CA SER A 354 6.42 -13.33 -2.42
C SER A 354 5.99 -13.03 -0.98
N SER A 355 6.35 -11.86 -0.44
CA SER A 355 6.08 -11.53 0.97
C SER A 355 4.80 -10.73 1.21
N VAL A 356 4.29 -10.00 0.21
CA VAL A 356 3.14 -9.10 0.39
C VAL A 356 2.00 -9.42 -0.56
N VAL A 357 2.25 -9.39 -1.88
CA VAL A 357 1.18 -9.46 -2.89
C VAL A 357 0.51 -10.83 -2.91
N ILE A 358 1.30 -11.90 -3.08
CA ILE A 358 0.77 -13.27 -3.18
C ILE A 358 0.00 -13.67 -1.91
N PRO A 359 0.56 -13.53 -0.69
CA PRO A 359 -0.19 -13.88 0.52
C PRO A 359 -1.47 -13.07 0.72
N MET A 360 -1.44 -11.79 0.35
CA MET A 360 -2.61 -10.91 0.46
C MET A 360 -3.73 -11.32 -0.49
N VAL A 361 -3.39 -11.62 -1.74
CA VAL A 361 -4.35 -12.07 -2.76
C VAL A 361 -4.89 -13.47 -2.45
N GLN A 362 -4.03 -14.40 -2.01
CA GLN A 362 -4.47 -15.75 -1.62
C GLN A 362 -5.48 -15.70 -0.47
N ARG A 363 -5.23 -14.88 0.56
CA ARG A 363 -6.17 -14.68 1.65
C ARG A 363 -7.49 -14.11 1.15
N PHE A 364 -7.43 -13.08 0.32
CA PHE A 364 -8.62 -12.52 -0.31
C PHE A 364 -9.41 -13.58 -1.08
N CYS A 365 -8.75 -14.41 -1.89
CA CYS A 365 -9.40 -15.49 -2.64
C CYS A 365 -10.09 -16.49 -1.71
N GLN A 366 -9.43 -16.89 -0.61
CA GLN A 366 -10.00 -17.82 0.37
C GLN A 366 -11.24 -17.24 1.06
N GLU A 367 -11.17 -16.01 1.54
CA GLU A 367 -12.26 -15.35 2.25
C GLU A 367 -13.41 -15.00 1.29
N PHE A 368 -13.10 -14.56 0.09
CA PHE A 368 -14.10 -14.24 -0.93
C PHE A 368 -14.79 -15.48 -1.48
N THR A 369 -14.08 -16.61 -1.57
CA THR A 369 -14.65 -17.94 -1.89
C THR A 369 -15.78 -18.29 -0.90
N ARG A 370 -15.51 -18.12 0.40
CA ARG A 370 -16.52 -18.38 1.47
C ARG A 370 -17.69 -17.39 1.39
N PHE A 371 -17.41 -16.14 1.14
CA PHE A 371 -18.45 -15.11 0.99
C PHE A 371 -19.39 -15.40 -0.19
N LEU A 372 -18.82 -15.81 -1.32
CA LEU A 372 -19.60 -16.21 -2.48
C LEU A 372 -20.34 -17.55 -2.29
N GLY A 373 -19.92 -18.39 -1.34
CA GLY A 373 -20.43 -19.73 -1.13
C GLY A 373 -19.99 -20.74 -2.20
N LEU A 374 -18.84 -20.49 -2.84
CA LEU A 374 -18.25 -21.39 -3.84
C LEU A 374 -17.79 -22.71 -3.23
N ASP A 375 -17.35 -22.68 -1.98
CA ASP A 375 -16.94 -23.84 -1.19
C ASP A 375 -18.03 -24.91 -1.07
N LYS A 376 -19.31 -24.50 -1.05
CA LYS A 376 -20.46 -25.40 -1.00
C LYS A 376 -20.60 -26.25 -2.28
N ASP A 377 -20.17 -25.73 -3.40
CA ASP A 377 -20.17 -26.43 -4.68
C ASP A 377 -18.81 -27.10 -4.99
N GLY A 378 -17.89 -27.14 -4.02
CA GLY A 378 -16.56 -27.72 -4.19
C GLY A 378 -15.64 -26.90 -5.09
N LEU A 379 -15.87 -25.59 -5.17
CA LEU A 379 -15.12 -24.64 -6.00
C LEU A 379 -14.40 -23.61 -5.13
N TYR A 380 -13.31 -23.04 -5.64
CA TYR A 380 -12.63 -21.94 -4.98
C TYR A 380 -12.00 -20.98 -5.99
N LEU A 381 -11.83 -19.74 -5.57
CA LEU A 381 -11.07 -18.76 -6.33
C LEU A 381 -9.58 -18.89 -6.01
N ASP A 382 -8.78 -18.83 -7.03
CA ASP A 382 -7.33 -18.75 -6.95
C ASP A 382 -6.80 -17.62 -7.83
N ALA A 383 -5.54 -17.25 -7.65
CA ALA A 383 -4.89 -16.22 -8.44
C ALA A 383 -3.55 -16.73 -8.95
N ASP A 384 -3.37 -16.67 -10.26
CA ASP A 384 -2.15 -17.06 -10.94
C ASP A 384 -1.25 -15.84 -11.19
N PHE A 385 0.01 -16.00 -10.84
CA PHE A 385 1.09 -15.02 -11.01
C PHE A 385 2.18 -15.54 -11.95
N SER A 386 1.90 -16.61 -12.71
CA SER A 386 2.90 -17.23 -13.59
C SER A 386 3.42 -16.29 -14.68
N ASP A 387 2.60 -15.32 -15.11
CA ASP A 387 2.94 -14.35 -16.17
C ASP A 387 3.81 -13.19 -15.67
N VAL A 388 4.18 -13.16 -14.38
CA VAL A 388 4.98 -12.07 -13.80
C VAL A 388 6.47 -12.31 -14.05
N ASP A 389 7.11 -11.45 -14.82
CA ASP A 389 8.51 -11.60 -15.28
C ASP A 389 9.51 -11.84 -14.15
N CYS A 390 9.42 -11.08 -13.05
CA CYS A 390 10.34 -11.22 -11.91
C CYS A 390 10.22 -12.58 -11.19
N LEU A 391 9.08 -13.26 -11.29
CA LEU A 391 8.87 -14.60 -10.75
C LEU A 391 9.34 -15.69 -11.72
N GLN A 392 9.20 -15.44 -13.03
CA GLN A 392 9.71 -16.37 -14.07
C GLN A 392 11.23 -16.48 -14.06
N THR A 393 11.93 -15.37 -13.86
CA THR A 393 13.39 -15.36 -13.76
C THR A 393 13.87 -16.28 -12.64
N GLY A 394 13.21 -16.23 -11.48
CA GLY A 394 13.53 -17.14 -10.38
C GLY A 394 13.24 -18.61 -10.68
N LYS A 395 12.16 -18.91 -11.41
CA LYS A 395 11.89 -20.30 -11.87
C LYS A 395 12.95 -20.80 -12.86
N LYS A 396 13.46 -19.94 -13.74
CA LYS A 396 14.56 -20.29 -14.65
C LYS A 396 15.85 -20.56 -13.88
N GLU A 397 16.19 -19.74 -12.91
CA GLU A 397 17.35 -19.96 -12.03
C GLU A 397 17.20 -21.27 -11.23
N GLU A 398 16.02 -21.57 -10.69
CA GLU A 398 15.73 -22.84 -10.03
C GLU A 398 15.86 -24.02 -11.00
N GLN A 399 15.36 -23.90 -12.22
CA GLN A 399 15.52 -24.94 -13.25
C GLN A 399 16.98 -25.13 -13.65
N GLU A 400 17.77 -24.06 -13.75
CA GLU A 400 19.22 -24.16 -14.03
C GLU A 400 19.97 -24.84 -12.87
N VAL A 401 19.61 -24.51 -11.63
CA VAL A 401 20.14 -25.18 -10.44
C VAL A 401 19.75 -26.67 -10.44
N HIS A 402 18.48 -26.98 -10.71
CA HIS A 402 18.04 -28.38 -10.83
C HIS A 402 18.77 -29.14 -11.97
N ARG A 403 18.94 -28.51 -13.14
CA ARG A 403 19.73 -29.10 -14.22
C ARG A 403 21.19 -29.35 -13.79
N SER A 404 21.80 -28.35 -13.15
CA SER A 404 23.17 -28.49 -12.64
C SER A 404 23.30 -29.62 -11.59
N ILE A 405 22.31 -29.76 -10.68
CA ILE A 405 22.28 -30.88 -9.73
C ILE A 405 22.10 -32.21 -10.47
N THR A 406 21.20 -32.27 -11.45
CA THR A 406 20.95 -33.48 -12.25
C THR A 406 22.19 -33.89 -13.01
N ASP A 407 22.88 -32.97 -13.65
CA ASP A 407 24.11 -33.22 -14.41
C ASP A 407 25.23 -33.70 -13.49
N ARG A 408 25.36 -33.07 -12.31
CA ARG A 408 26.34 -33.49 -11.30
C ARG A 408 26.02 -34.88 -10.78
N CYS A 409 24.80 -35.18 -10.38
CA CYS A 409 24.37 -36.49 -9.91
C CYS A 409 24.56 -37.57 -10.97
N LYS A 410 24.35 -37.27 -12.25
CA LYS A 410 24.61 -38.17 -13.36
C LYS A 410 26.08 -38.52 -13.46
N ILE A 411 27.00 -37.56 -13.39
CA ILE A 411 28.43 -37.76 -13.40
C ILE A 411 28.86 -38.57 -12.17
N GLU A 412 28.36 -38.26 -10.99
CA GLU A 412 28.66 -38.99 -9.75
C GLU A 412 28.18 -40.45 -9.82
N PHE A 413 26.99 -40.69 -10.37
CA PHE A 413 26.46 -42.03 -10.60
C PHE A 413 27.30 -42.83 -11.61
N GLU A 414 27.62 -42.24 -12.77
CA GLU A 414 28.47 -42.86 -13.79
C GLU A 414 29.91 -43.14 -13.28
N SER A 415 30.39 -42.34 -12.33
CA SER A 415 31.68 -42.50 -11.66
C SER A 415 31.64 -43.48 -10.50
N ALA A 416 30.51 -44.14 -10.25
CA ALA A 416 30.28 -45.08 -9.13
C ALA A 416 30.45 -44.45 -7.72
N LEU A 417 30.17 -43.16 -7.55
CA LEU A 417 30.27 -42.47 -6.28
C LEU A 417 28.96 -42.49 -5.49
N ILE A 418 27.82 -42.54 -6.18
CA ILE A 418 26.48 -42.58 -5.58
C ILE A 418 25.64 -43.70 -6.20
N THR A 419 24.61 -44.13 -5.44
CA THR A 419 23.60 -45.09 -5.92
C THR A 419 22.49 -44.38 -6.66
N LEU A 420 21.62 -45.13 -7.39
CA LEU A 420 20.46 -44.55 -8.05
C LEU A 420 19.47 -43.97 -7.01
N ASN A 421 19.32 -44.65 -5.88
CA ASN A 421 18.45 -44.15 -4.81
C ASN A 421 18.99 -42.86 -4.15
N ASP A 422 20.33 -42.69 -4.03
CA ASP A 422 20.97 -41.47 -3.59
C ASP A 422 20.72 -40.31 -4.58
N TRP A 423 20.85 -40.59 -5.88
CA TRP A 423 20.53 -39.65 -6.94
C TRP A 423 19.06 -39.19 -6.86
N ARG A 424 18.12 -40.14 -6.73
CA ARG A 424 16.70 -39.84 -6.55
C ARG A 424 16.44 -38.99 -5.32
N ALA A 425 17.04 -39.30 -4.17
CA ALA A 425 16.90 -38.53 -2.96
C ALA A 425 17.40 -37.09 -3.10
N GLN A 426 18.52 -36.85 -3.79
CA GLN A 426 19.05 -35.51 -4.06
C GLN A 426 18.12 -34.69 -4.98
N GLN A 427 17.30 -35.34 -5.79
CA GLN A 427 16.29 -34.71 -6.64
C GLN A 427 14.91 -34.62 -5.98
N GLY A 428 14.75 -35.11 -4.74
CA GLY A 428 13.47 -35.08 -4.00
C GLY A 428 12.49 -36.18 -4.41
N TYR A 429 12.93 -37.21 -5.15
CA TYR A 429 12.08 -38.35 -5.50
C TYR A 429 12.09 -39.40 -4.39
N GLU A 430 10.99 -40.12 -4.25
CA GLU A 430 10.88 -41.23 -3.32
C GLU A 430 11.84 -42.38 -3.69
N ARG A 431 12.35 -43.06 -2.66
CA ARG A 431 13.22 -44.23 -2.80
C ARG A 431 12.46 -45.37 -3.43
N VAL A 432 13.09 -46.11 -4.31
CA VAL A 432 12.56 -47.36 -4.92
C VAL A 432 12.99 -48.53 -4.04
N GLU A 433 12.05 -49.37 -3.63
CA GLU A 433 12.26 -50.51 -2.75
C GLU A 433 12.86 -51.76 -3.49
N ASP A 434 13.79 -51.56 -4.42
CA ASP A 434 14.48 -52.65 -5.08
C ASP A 434 15.96 -52.57 -4.72
N PRO A 435 16.58 -53.65 -4.15
CA PRO A 435 17.97 -53.69 -3.74
C PRO A 435 18.95 -53.38 -4.88
N LEU A 436 18.53 -53.54 -6.13
CA LEU A 436 19.33 -53.22 -7.31
C LEU A 436 19.70 -51.72 -7.32
N TYR A 437 18.79 -50.84 -6.93
CA TYR A 437 18.99 -49.40 -7.02
C TYR A 437 19.80 -48.81 -5.84
N ASP A 438 20.19 -49.65 -4.87
CA ASP A 438 21.12 -49.31 -3.78
C ASP A 438 22.56 -49.79 -4.06
N LYS A 439 22.81 -50.42 -5.20
CA LYS A 439 24.16 -50.82 -5.63
C LYS A 439 24.86 -49.69 -6.37
N LEU A 440 26.17 -49.61 -6.21
CA LEU A 440 27.00 -48.76 -7.07
C LEU A 440 27.11 -49.37 -8.47
N ILE A 441 27.21 -48.54 -9.49
CA ILE A 441 27.29 -48.99 -10.87
C ILE A 441 28.48 -49.92 -11.11
N SER A 442 29.57 -49.79 -10.31
CA SER A 442 30.74 -50.67 -10.31
C SER A 442 30.45 -52.08 -9.78
N GLU A 443 29.42 -52.29 -9.04
CA GLU A 443 29.01 -53.56 -8.43
C GLU A 443 27.93 -54.28 -9.26
N MET A 444 27.41 -53.63 -10.30
CA MET A 444 26.32 -54.14 -11.13
C MET A 444 26.84 -54.99 -12.29
N THR A 445 26.10 -56.03 -12.65
CA THR A 445 26.34 -56.79 -13.87
C THR A 445 25.89 -56.00 -15.10
N PRO A 446 26.38 -56.32 -16.33
CA PRO A 446 25.95 -55.62 -17.54
C PRO A 446 24.44 -55.59 -17.77
N ASP A 447 23.74 -56.68 -17.42
CA ASP A 447 22.28 -56.79 -17.54
C ASP A 447 21.56 -55.92 -16.51
N GLU A 448 22.13 -55.77 -15.30
CA GLU A 448 21.60 -54.86 -14.25
C GLU A 448 21.77 -53.39 -14.63
N ILE A 449 22.92 -53.04 -15.22
CA ILE A 449 23.20 -51.70 -15.75
C ILE A 449 22.20 -51.31 -16.84
N GLU A 450 21.88 -52.25 -17.74
CA GLU A 450 20.91 -52.02 -18.81
C GLU A 450 19.48 -51.78 -18.23
N ARG A 451 19.10 -52.53 -17.21
CA ARG A 451 17.83 -52.33 -16.49
C ARG A 451 17.76 -50.96 -15.84
N VAL A 452 18.80 -50.53 -15.17
CA VAL A 452 18.85 -49.21 -14.52
C VAL A 452 18.80 -48.07 -15.56
N LYS A 453 19.52 -48.20 -16.69
CA LYS A 453 19.46 -47.24 -17.80
C LYS A 453 18.04 -47.16 -18.40
N ASN A 454 17.40 -48.29 -18.61
CA ASN A 454 16.02 -48.34 -19.09
C ASN A 454 15.05 -47.71 -18.14
N PHE A 455 15.21 -47.90 -16.81
CA PHE A 455 14.41 -47.25 -15.77
C PHE A 455 14.60 -45.74 -15.79
N ILE A 456 15.84 -45.22 -15.89
CA ILE A 456 16.13 -43.78 -16.00
C ILE A 456 15.48 -43.19 -17.25
N ASN A 457 15.52 -43.88 -18.38
CA ASN A 457 14.94 -43.41 -19.65
C ASN A 457 13.40 -43.48 -19.67
N GLN A 458 12.78 -44.36 -18.87
CA GLN A 458 11.31 -44.50 -18.76
C GLN A 458 10.70 -43.60 -17.71
N THR A 459 11.49 -43.01 -16.81
CA THR A 459 10.99 -41.99 -15.87
C THR A 459 10.58 -40.78 -16.72
N PRO A 460 9.28 -40.35 -16.66
CA PRO A 460 8.84 -39.24 -17.49
C PRO A 460 9.70 -38.02 -17.19
N LYS A 461 10.35 -37.47 -18.20
CA LYS A 461 10.94 -36.14 -18.13
C LYS A 461 9.76 -35.24 -17.83
N GLN A 462 9.74 -34.63 -16.63
CA GLN A 462 8.74 -33.63 -16.33
C GLN A 462 8.74 -32.61 -17.47
N ASP A 463 7.55 -32.39 -18.04
CA ASP A 463 7.24 -31.60 -19.21
C ASP A 463 8.20 -30.40 -19.35
N GLU A 464 9.06 -30.48 -20.37
CA GLU A 464 9.55 -29.28 -21.04
C GLU A 464 8.29 -28.66 -21.65
N GLY A 465 7.63 -27.74 -20.92
CA GLY A 465 6.50 -27.00 -21.44
C GLY A 465 6.91 -26.40 -22.79
N GLU A 466 6.36 -26.96 -23.84
CA GLU A 466 6.43 -26.39 -25.18
C GLU A 466 5.86 -24.99 -25.15
N PHE A 467 6.74 -24.02 -25.00
CA PHE A 467 6.45 -22.66 -25.44
C PHE A 467 6.51 -22.65 -26.97
N SER A 468 5.42 -23.04 -27.62
CA SER A 468 5.19 -22.68 -29.00
C SER A 468 4.97 -21.18 -29.07
N ALA A 469 6.01 -20.45 -29.43
CA ALA A 469 5.88 -19.06 -29.86
C ALA A 469 4.83 -18.99 -30.99
N PRO A 470 3.87 -18.06 -30.96
CA PRO A 470 2.96 -17.86 -32.07
C PRO A 470 3.78 -17.46 -33.30
N SER A 471 3.75 -18.30 -34.33
CA SER A 471 4.31 -17.99 -35.63
C SER A 471 3.59 -16.73 -36.17
N VAL A 472 4.34 -15.65 -36.29
CA VAL A 472 3.92 -14.48 -37.05
C VAL A 472 3.85 -14.91 -38.52
N GLN A 473 2.67 -15.20 -39.02
CA GLN A 473 2.44 -15.29 -40.45
C GLN A 473 2.49 -13.85 -40.98
N ASN A 474 3.59 -13.57 -41.70
CA ASN A 474 3.65 -12.47 -42.65
C ASN A 474 2.71 -12.81 -43.81
N GLU A 475 1.52 -12.25 -43.83
CA GLU A 475 0.80 -12.09 -45.09
C GLU A 475 1.19 -10.71 -45.65
N GLY A 476 2.04 -10.78 -46.68
CA GLY A 476 2.21 -9.69 -47.63
C GLY A 476 1.09 -9.78 -48.67
N GLU A 477 0.39 -8.71 -48.83
CA GLU A 477 0.02 -8.01 -50.05
C GLU A 477 -0.83 -6.78 -49.64
#